data_27a61883296acf2ca42e3abf8f17182e
#
_entry.id   27a61883296acf2ca42e3abf8f17182e
#
_cell.length_a   1.000
_cell.length_b   1.000
_cell.length_c   1.000
_cell.angle_alpha   90.00
_cell.angle_beta   90.00
_cell.angle_gamma   90.00
#
_symmetry.space_group_name_H-M   'P 1'
#
loop_
_entity.id
_entity.type
_entity.pdbx_description
1 polymer ?
#
loop_
_entity_poly.entity_id
_entity_poly.type
_entity_poly.pdbx_seq_one_letter_code
_entity_poly.pdbx_strand_id
1 'polypeptide(L)'
;MFYIVSTWEKDWTTADGVLCHYADVYNAAHRADMNREISRIAAYMGEGNDFYSPYYRHMTIEMWATQNEDTVNKYVALAMDDVRAAFQEFQRRRNPRRPFVLAGFSQGGRAVVELLKTMPADLHRYLVAAYVLGYKVTPDDVAATTNIRAAQDSTDTGVTVCYNSVSDVRYVKPIVSAPCAMCINPVNWRTDATPAVLDDTVTVSVSPEHRVLVVRGYSGAEYRPILGFLNVGDFHGAEPWLYQECLRRNIQARVRAYHNKR
;
A
#
# COMPACT_ATOMS: atom_id res chain seq x y z
N MET A 1 4.70 -4.61 -13.27
CA MET A 1 4.22 -4.27 -11.92
C MET A 1 2.83 -4.84 -11.72
N PHE A 2 2.51 -5.29 -10.51
CA PHE A 2 1.14 -5.60 -10.07
C PHE A 2 0.78 -4.66 -8.93
N TYR A 3 -0.27 -3.86 -9.12
CA TYR A 3 -0.74 -2.85 -8.18
C TYR A 3 -2.15 -3.16 -7.69
N ILE A 4 -2.39 -3.01 -6.40
CA ILE A 4 -3.70 -3.24 -5.76
C ILE A 4 -4.21 -1.91 -5.22
N VAL A 5 -5.34 -1.46 -5.79
CA VAL A 5 -5.96 -0.18 -5.47
C VAL A 5 -6.53 -0.16 -4.04
N SER A 6 -6.68 1.03 -3.48
CA SER A 6 -7.25 1.25 -2.15
C SER A 6 -8.78 1.11 -2.12
N THR A 7 -9.38 1.50 -0.98
CA THR A 7 -10.85 1.57 -0.82
C THR A 7 -11.40 2.86 -1.42
N TRP A 8 -12.36 2.74 -2.33
CA TRP A 8 -13.02 3.88 -2.99
C TRP A 8 -14.50 3.99 -2.66
N GLU A 9 -15.16 2.87 -2.32
CA GLU A 9 -16.61 2.84 -2.15
C GLU A 9 -17.03 3.04 -0.70
N LYS A 10 -18.20 3.63 -0.56
CA LYS A 10 -19.01 3.63 0.67
C LYS A 10 -20.05 2.51 0.60
N ASP A 11 -20.67 2.20 1.74
CA ASP A 11 -21.84 1.34 1.77
C ASP A 11 -22.93 1.86 0.83
N TRP A 12 -23.51 0.96 0.07
CA TRP A 12 -24.54 1.26 -0.91
C TRP A 12 -25.64 0.21 -0.90
N THR A 13 -26.78 0.54 -1.49
CA THR A 13 -27.94 -0.36 -1.50
C THR A 13 -28.27 -0.74 -2.95
N THR A 14 -28.49 -2.04 -3.19
CA THR A 14 -28.96 -2.56 -4.47
C THR A 14 -30.39 -2.09 -4.80
N ALA A 15 -30.84 -2.29 -6.03
CA ALA A 15 -32.19 -1.92 -6.45
C ALA A 15 -33.29 -2.64 -5.67
N ASP A 16 -33.01 -3.82 -5.17
CA ASP A 16 -33.89 -4.66 -4.33
C ASP A 16 -33.71 -4.42 -2.81
N GLY A 17 -32.97 -3.38 -2.43
CA GLY A 17 -32.87 -2.92 -1.05
C GLY A 17 -31.82 -3.63 -0.20
N VAL A 18 -30.92 -4.41 -0.79
CA VAL A 18 -29.85 -5.10 -0.05
C VAL A 18 -28.67 -4.16 0.19
N LEU A 19 -28.27 -4.01 1.45
CA LEU A 19 -27.08 -3.23 1.83
C LEU A 19 -25.80 -3.99 1.47
N CYS A 20 -24.93 -3.34 0.72
CA CYS A 20 -23.66 -3.90 0.24
C CYS A 20 -22.46 -3.21 0.89
N HIS A 21 -21.53 -4.01 1.37
CA HIS A 21 -20.28 -3.59 2.01
C HIS A 21 -19.05 -3.81 1.11
N TYR A 22 -19.26 -3.96 -0.20
CA TYR A 22 -18.21 -4.22 -1.19
C TYR A 22 -18.44 -3.42 -2.46
N ALA A 23 -17.35 -3.06 -3.13
CA ALA A 23 -17.45 -2.52 -4.48
C ALA A 23 -18.11 -3.55 -5.42
N ASP A 24 -18.94 -3.06 -6.34
CA ASP A 24 -19.45 -3.86 -7.45
C ASP A 24 -18.53 -3.65 -8.66
N VAL A 25 -17.75 -4.68 -9.00
CA VAL A 25 -16.80 -4.66 -10.12
C VAL A 25 -17.49 -4.63 -11.50
N TYR A 26 -18.80 -4.84 -11.58
CA TYR A 26 -19.58 -4.70 -12.79
C TYR A 26 -20.22 -3.31 -12.92
N ASN A 27 -20.28 -2.53 -11.84
CA ASN A 27 -20.75 -1.16 -11.85
C ASN A 27 -19.68 -0.23 -12.46
N ALA A 28 -20.08 0.50 -13.52
CA ALA A 28 -19.17 1.39 -14.25
C ALA A 28 -18.66 2.56 -13.37
N ALA A 29 -19.47 3.07 -12.44
CA ALA A 29 -19.08 4.15 -11.55
C ALA A 29 -18.02 3.66 -10.56
N HIS A 30 -18.21 2.51 -9.91
CA HIS A 30 -17.23 1.92 -8.99
C HIS A 30 -15.90 1.63 -9.70
N ARG A 31 -15.93 1.12 -10.94
CA ARG A 31 -14.70 0.96 -11.73
C ARG A 31 -14.04 2.29 -12.08
N ALA A 32 -14.83 3.33 -12.38
CA ALA A 32 -14.28 4.65 -12.68
C ALA A 32 -13.56 5.25 -11.46
N ASP A 33 -14.09 5.04 -10.25
CA ASP A 33 -13.47 5.50 -9.01
C ASP A 33 -12.15 4.77 -8.73
N MET A 34 -12.13 3.45 -8.82
CA MET A 34 -10.87 2.68 -8.76
C MET A 34 -9.87 3.13 -9.83
N ASN A 35 -10.33 3.38 -11.07
CA ASN A 35 -9.47 3.76 -12.18
C ASN A 35 -8.82 5.13 -12.01
N ARG A 36 -9.39 6.04 -11.22
CA ARG A 36 -8.73 7.33 -10.89
C ARG A 36 -7.39 7.11 -10.19
N GLU A 37 -7.35 6.22 -9.20
CA GLU A 37 -6.11 5.87 -8.51
C GLU A 37 -5.18 5.07 -9.43
N ILE A 38 -5.71 4.02 -10.08
CA ILE A 38 -4.95 3.14 -10.97
C ILE A 38 -4.19 3.96 -12.02
N SER A 39 -4.87 4.88 -12.70
CA SER A 39 -4.27 5.69 -13.76
C SER A 39 -3.17 6.63 -13.24
N ARG A 40 -3.39 7.25 -12.07
CA ARG A 40 -2.39 8.13 -11.46
C ARG A 40 -1.17 7.35 -10.97
N ILE A 41 -1.36 6.20 -10.36
CA ILE A 41 -0.27 5.32 -9.92
C ILE A 41 0.50 4.79 -11.13
N ALA A 42 -0.19 4.33 -12.17
CA ALA A 42 0.43 3.84 -13.39
C ALA A 42 1.36 4.89 -14.03
N ALA A 43 0.97 6.15 -13.99
CA ALA A 43 1.74 7.25 -14.58
C ALA A 43 3.13 7.45 -13.96
N TYR A 44 3.33 7.12 -12.67
CA TYR A 44 4.63 7.29 -12.03
C TYR A 44 5.28 5.98 -11.54
N MET A 45 4.52 5.06 -10.92
CA MET A 45 5.07 3.77 -10.50
C MET A 45 5.23 2.79 -11.66
N GLY A 46 4.35 2.89 -12.68
CA GLY A 46 4.35 2.04 -13.87
C GLY A 46 5.32 2.46 -14.96
N GLU A 47 5.97 3.61 -14.85
CA GLU A 47 6.83 4.17 -15.89
C GLU A 47 7.91 3.18 -16.35
N GLY A 48 7.91 2.87 -17.66
CA GLY A 48 8.85 1.92 -18.26
C GLY A 48 8.59 0.44 -17.96
N ASN A 49 7.44 0.11 -17.36
CA ASN A 49 7.08 -1.25 -16.97
C ASN A 49 5.69 -1.65 -17.48
N ASP A 50 5.48 -2.96 -17.70
CA ASP A 50 4.13 -3.49 -17.84
C ASP A 50 3.38 -3.30 -16.52
N PHE A 51 2.22 -2.66 -16.56
CA PHE A 51 1.42 -2.33 -15.39
C PHE A 51 0.09 -3.08 -15.40
N TYR A 52 -0.22 -3.76 -14.30
CA TYR A 52 -1.44 -4.55 -14.09
C TYR A 52 -2.08 -4.13 -12.78
N SER A 53 -3.38 -3.90 -12.80
CA SER A 53 -4.18 -3.64 -11.60
C SER A 53 -5.57 -4.24 -11.76
N PRO A 54 -6.04 -5.06 -10.82
CA PRO A 54 -7.39 -5.62 -10.89
C PRO A 54 -8.44 -4.62 -10.43
N TYR A 55 -9.63 -4.67 -11.00
CA TYR A 55 -10.84 -4.32 -10.28
C TYR A 55 -11.20 -5.50 -9.37
N TYR A 56 -11.46 -5.23 -8.11
CA TYR A 56 -11.78 -6.27 -7.13
C TYR A 56 -12.85 -5.76 -6.16
N ARG A 57 -13.56 -6.66 -5.53
CA ARG A 57 -14.60 -6.34 -4.55
C ARG A 57 -13.96 -5.88 -3.23
N HIS A 58 -13.27 -4.74 -3.25
CA HIS A 58 -12.76 -4.16 -2.02
C HIS A 58 -13.90 -3.84 -1.07
N MET A 59 -13.69 -4.00 0.22
CA MET A 59 -14.69 -3.63 1.22
C MET A 59 -14.82 -2.10 1.31
N THR A 60 -15.99 -1.65 1.71
CA THR A 60 -16.32 -0.23 1.84
C THR A 60 -15.59 0.43 3.01
N ILE A 61 -15.54 1.77 2.99
CA ILE A 61 -14.81 2.54 4.01
C ILE A 61 -15.45 2.41 5.40
N GLU A 62 -16.75 2.16 5.47
CA GLU A 62 -17.49 1.95 6.72
C GLU A 62 -16.94 0.75 7.50
N MET A 63 -16.52 -0.30 6.81
CA MET A 63 -15.91 -1.48 7.47
C MET A 63 -14.60 -1.14 8.17
N TRP A 64 -13.78 -0.28 7.56
CA TRP A 64 -12.57 0.25 8.18
C TRP A 64 -12.87 1.20 9.33
N ALA A 65 -13.90 2.06 9.18
CA ALA A 65 -14.29 3.03 10.17
C ALA A 65 -14.86 2.39 11.46
N THR A 66 -15.22 1.12 11.44
CA THR A 66 -15.54 0.36 12.66
C THR A 66 -14.34 0.26 13.61
N GLN A 67 -13.12 0.39 13.10
CA GLN A 67 -11.85 0.22 13.83
C GLN A 67 -11.79 -1.11 14.62
N ASN A 68 -12.56 -2.10 14.19
CA ASN A 68 -12.64 -3.42 14.80
C ASN A 68 -11.96 -4.45 13.90
N GLU A 69 -10.90 -5.08 14.39
CA GLU A 69 -10.08 -6.04 13.63
C GLU A 69 -10.92 -7.27 13.19
N ASP A 70 -11.83 -7.77 14.01
CA ASP A 70 -12.64 -8.94 13.65
C ASP A 70 -13.59 -8.61 12.50
N THR A 71 -14.20 -7.41 12.54
CA THR A 71 -15.05 -6.92 11.44
C THR A 71 -14.23 -6.78 10.16
N VAL A 72 -13.09 -6.11 10.22
CA VAL A 72 -12.21 -5.92 9.07
C VAL A 72 -11.73 -7.28 8.52
N ASN A 73 -11.34 -8.23 9.39
CA ASN A 73 -10.90 -9.57 8.98
C ASN A 73 -12.02 -10.36 8.30
N LYS A 74 -13.25 -10.25 8.80
CA LYS A 74 -14.43 -10.90 8.20
C LYS A 74 -14.67 -10.41 6.77
N TYR A 75 -14.68 -9.09 6.58
CA TYR A 75 -15.03 -8.51 5.27
C TYR A 75 -13.88 -8.53 4.27
N VAL A 76 -12.63 -8.49 4.71
CA VAL A 76 -11.49 -8.54 3.78
C VAL A 76 -11.33 -9.89 3.07
N ALA A 77 -11.89 -10.98 3.61
CA ALA A 77 -11.72 -12.33 3.06
C ALA A 77 -12.15 -12.42 1.59
N LEU A 78 -13.33 -11.89 1.25
CA LEU A 78 -13.83 -11.87 -0.13
C LEU A 78 -12.94 -11.03 -1.06
N ALA A 79 -12.50 -9.86 -0.60
CA ALA A 79 -11.59 -9.02 -1.35
C ALA A 79 -10.26 -9.74 -1.64
N MET A 80 -9.76 -10.51 -0.67
CA MET A 80 -8.53 -11.28 -0.83
C MET A 80 -8.67 -12.45 -1.81
N ASP A 81 -9.83 -13.07 -1.91
CA ASP A 81 -10.07 -14.12 -2.90
C ASP A 81 -9.98 -13.55 -4.33
N ASP A 82 -10.58 -12.38 -4.57
CA ASP A 82 -10.46 -11.68 -5.85
C ASP A 82 -9.01 -11.29 -6.16
N VAL A 83 -8.30 -10.74 -5.17
CA VAL A 83 -6.89 -10.34 -5.33
C VAL A 83 -6.00 -11.55 -5.61
N ARG A 84 -6.20 -12.69 -4.93
CA ARG A 84 -5.44 -13.91 -5.19
C ARG A 84 -5.68 -14.44 -6.61
N ALA A 85 -6.94 -14.46 -7.05
CA ALA A 85 -7.29 -14.88 -8.41
C ALA A 85 -6.65 -13.95 -9.46
N ALA A 86 -6.71 -12.63 -9.25
CA ALA A 86 -6.09 -11.65 -10.14
C ALA A 86 -4.56 -11.77 -10.14
N PHE A 87 -3.93 -12.04 -9.00
CA PHE A 87 -2.48 -12.24 -8.92
C PHE A 87 -2.05 -13.53 -9.63
N GLN A 88 -2.82 -14.61 -9.55
CA GLN A 88 -2.59 -15.83 -10.32
C GLN A 88 -2.67 -15.55 -11.82
N GLU A 89 -3.66 -14.79 -12.27
CA GLU A 89 -3.78 -14.39 -13.67
C GLU A 89 -2.62 -13.50 -14.13
N PHE A 90 -2.16 -12.58 -13.28
CA PHE A 90 -0.93 -11.81 -13.54
C PHE A 90 0.28 -12.74 -13.70
N GLN A 91 0.45 -13.75 -12.83
CA GLN A 91 1.55 -14.71 -12.93
C GLN A 91 1.46 -15.53 -14.23
N ARG A 92 0.26 -15.86 -14.68
CA ARG A 92 0.04 -16.60 -15.95
C ARG A 92 0.38 -15.76 -17.17
N ARG A 93 0.08 -14.45 -17.16
CA ARG A 93 0.29 -13.53 -18.29
C ARG A 93 1.71 -13.01 -18.41
N ARG A 94 2.39 -12.77 -17.28
CA ARG A 94 3.74 -12.26 -17.34
C ARG A 94 4.73 -13.31 -17.84
N ASN A 95 5.83 -12.88 -18.45
CA ASN A 95 6.96 -13.78 -18.68
C ASN A 95 7.51 -14.29 -17.33
N PRO A 96 7.55 -15.61 -17.05
CA PRO A 96 7.93 -16.15 -15.75
C PRO A 96 9.36 -15.80 -15.33
N ARG A 97 10.24 -15.45 -16.27
CA ARG A 97 11.63 -15.05 -15.99
C ARG A 97 11.80 -13.55 -15.75
N ARG A 98 10.80 -12.72 -16.05
CA ARG A 98 10.87 -11.28 -15.79
C ARG A 98 10.63 -10.98 -14.31
N PRO A 99 11.44 -10.10 -13.70
CA PRO A 99 11.16 -9.64 -12.34
C PRO A 99 9.87 -8.81 -12.30
N PHE A 100 9.31 -8.67 -11.09
CA PHE A 100 8.12 -7.86 -10.89
C PHE A 100 8.20 -7.05 -9.60
N VAL A 101 7.46 -5.95 -9.58
CA VAL A 101 7.17 -5.15 -8.40
C VAL A 101 5.73 -5.43 -7.97
N LEU A 102 5.51 -5.62 -6.68
CA LEU A 102 4.22 -5.75 -6.05
C LEU A 102 3.94 -4.47 -5.25
N ALA A 103 2.78 -3.85 -5.41
CA ALA A 103 2.48 -2.62 -4.68
C ALA A 103 0.99 -2.53 -4.37
N GLY A 104 0.65 -1.81 -3.31
CA GLY A 104 -0.73 -1.51 -2.95
C GLY A 104 -0.81 -0.40 -1.93
N PHE A 105 -1.94 0.30 -1.92
CA PHE A 105 -2.21 1.38 -0.99
C PHE A 105 -3.40 1.05 -0.10
N SER A 106 -3.31 1.37 1.20
CA SER A 106 -4.40 1.18 2.16
C SER A 106 -4.84 -0.29 2.20
N GLN A 107 -6.10 -0.61 1.87
CA GLN A 107 -6.56 -2.00 1.70
C GLN A 107 -5.71 -2.77 0.70
N GLY A 108 -5.25 -2.13 -0.38
CA GLY A 108 -4.29 -2.73 -1.31
C GLY A 108 -2.95 -3.05 -0.66
N GLY A 109 -2.48 -2.20 0.26
CA GLY A 109 -1.29 -2.45 1.09
C GLY A 109 -1.45 -3.70 1.96
N ARG A 110 -2.61 -3.86 2.62
CA ARG A 110 -2.96 -5.09 3.33
C ARG A 110 -2.91 -6.31 2.41
N ALA A 111 -3.49 -6.19 1.22
CA ALA A 111 -3.51 -7.29 0.27
C ALA A 111 -2.10 -7.69 -0.20
N VAL A 112 -1.17 -6.74 -0.32
CA VAL A 112 0.26 -7.03 -0.58
C VAL A 112 0.85 -7.89 0.54
N VAL A 113 0.60 -7.56 1.81
CA VAL A 113 1.07 -8.35 2.97
C VAL A 113 0.55 -9.79 2.89
N GLU A 114 -0.76 -9.96 2.63
CA GLU A 114 -1.38 -11.28 2.54
C GLU A 114 -0.85 -12.11 1.34
N LEU A 115 -0.55 -11.47 0.21
CA LEU A 115 0.08 -12.15 -0.91
C LEU A 115 1.51 -12.60 -0.58
N LEU A 116 2.29 -11.78 0.13
CA LEU A 116 3.65 -12.14 0.54
C LEU A 116 3.67 -13.34 1.48
N LYS A 117 2.71 -13.45 2.42
CA LYS A 117 2.61 -14.58 3.35
C LYS A 117 2.47 -15.92 2.63
N THR A 118 1.77 -15.93 1.51
CA THR A 118 1.45 -17.16 0.76
C THR A 118 2.26 -17.32 -0.52
N MET A 119 3.16 -16.38 -0.83
CA MET A 119 3.96 -16.40 -2.05
C MET A 119 4.98 -17.56 -2.01
N PRO A 120 5.01 -18.44 -3.03
CA PRO A 120 6.05 -19.47 -3.12
C PRO A 120 7.47 -18.89 -3.22
N ALA A 121 8.45 -19.52 -2.61
CA ALA A 121 9.83 -19.04 -2.60
C ALA A 121 10.46 -18.93 -4.01
N ASP A 122 10.09 -19.83 -4.91
CA ASP A 122 10.51 -19.82 -6.31
C ASP A 122 9.92 -18.64 -7.09
N LEU A 123 8.77 -18.10 -6.67
CA LEU A 123 8.20 -16.89 -7.19
C LEU A 123 8.84 -15.65 -6.54
N HIS A 124 9.03 -15.66 -5.22
CA HIS A 124 9.61 -14.55 -4.46
C HIS A 124 11.00 -14.14 -5.00
N ARG A 125 11.81 -15.05 -5.50
CA ARG A 125 13.12 -14.73 -6.11
C ARG A 125 13.02 -13.74 -7.28
N TYR A 126 11.85 -13.58 -7.92
CA TYR A 126 11.62 -12.62 -9.00
C TYR A 126 11.03 -11.29 -8.49
N LEU A 127 10.74 -11.18 -7.20
CA LEU A 127 10.26 -9.94 -6.59
C LEU A 127 11.40 -8.92 -6.52
N VAL A 128 11.22 -7.78 -7.18
CA VAL A 128 12.14 -6.64 -7.03
C VAL A 128 11.94 -6.00 -5.67
N ALA A 129 10.71 -5.61 -5.36
CA ALA A 129 10.29 -5.13 -4.05
C ALA A 129 8.76 -5.18 -3.94
N ALA A 130 8.28 -5.24 -2.69
CA ALA A 130 6.89 -5.04 -2.34
C ALA A 130 6.72 -3.67 -1.67
N TYR A 131 5.73 -2.88 -2.10
CA TYR A 131 5.40 -1.57 -1.55
C TYR A 131 4.07 -1.65 -0.82
N VAL A 132 4.11 -1.57 0.50
CA VAL A 132 2.96 -1.54 1.42
C VAL A 132 2.77 -0.09 1.84
N LEU A 133 1.94 0.64 1.10
CA LEU A 133 1.71 2.06 1.30
C LEU A 133 0.46 2.26 2.17
N GLY A 134 0.57 3.04 3.24
CA GLY A 134 -0.55 3.36 4.10
C GLY A 134 -1.19 2.15 4.79
N TYR A 135 -0.41 1.11 5.05
CA TYR A 135 -0.83 -0.03 5.87
C TYR A 135 0.33 -0.55 6.70
N LYS A 136 0.01 -1.16 7.83
CA LYS A 136 0.98 -1.76 8.76
C LYS A 136 1.48 -3.12 8.24
N VAL A 137 2.72 -3.43 8.57
CA VAL A 137 3.27 -4.80 8.56
C VAL A 137 3.55 -5.17 10.01
N THR A 138 2.78 -6.10 10.56
CA THR A 138 2.87 -6.42 11.99
C THR A 138 4.07 -7.33 12.30
N PRO A 139 4.51 -7.42 13.56
CA PRO A 139 5.48 -8.43 13.98
C PRO A 139 5.04 -9.87 13.64
N ASP A 140 3.75 -10.18 13.75
CA ASP A 140 3.20 -11.48 13.41
C ASP A 140 3.28 -11.76 11.90
N ASP A 141 3.10 -10.74 11.05
CA ASP A 141 3.28 -10.87 9.60
C ASP A 141 4.72 -11.24 9.25
N VAL A 142 5.68 -10.58 9.92
CA VAL A 142 7.11 -10.89 9.73
C VAL A 142 7.45 -12.29 10.22
N ALA A 143 6.90 -12.71 11.35
CA ALA A 143 7.11 -14.05 11.90
C ALA A 143 6.48 -15.16 11.04
N ALA A 144 5.40 -14.86 10.31
CA ALA A 144 4.66 -15.83 9.50
C ALA A 144 5.42 -16.28 8.25
N THR A 145 6.37 -15.48 7.74
CA THR A 145 7.05 -15.80 6.47
C THR A 145 8.41 -15.09 6.33
N THR A 146 9.36 -15.75 5.67
CA THR A 146 10.64 -15.15 5.27
C THR A 146 10.55 -14.23 4.05
N ASN A 147 9.40 -14.19 3.39
CA ASN A 147 9.16 -13.31 2.23
C ASN A 147 8.97 -11.84 2.61
N ILE A 148 8.61 -11.56 3.87
CA ILE A 148 8.46 -10.20 4.40
C ILE A 148 9.77 -9.80 5.08
N ARG A 149 10.55 -8.97 4.39
CA ARG A 149 11.84 -8.49 4.85
C ARG A 149 11.93 -6.98 4.68
N ALA A 150 12.17 -6.26 5.76
CA ALA A 150 12.23 -4.80 5.73
C ALA A 150 13.33 -4.29 4.80
N ALA A 151 13.00 -3.31 3.96
CA ALA A 151 13.99 -2.55 3.21
C ALA A 151 14.89 -1.75 4.16
N GLN A 152 16.20 -1.72 3.89
CA GLN A 152 17.19 -1.00 4.70
C GLN A 152 17.79 0.21 3.98
N ASP A 153 17.69 0.22 2.65
CA ASP A 153 18.20 1.31 1.79
C ASP A 153 17.35 1.48 0.52
N SER A 154 17.83 2.29 -0.42
CA SER A 154 17.16 2.59 -1.69
C SER A 154 17.32 1.53 -2.77
N THR A 155 18.18 0.52 -2.60
CA THR A 155 18.61 -0.41 -3.65
C THR A 155 18.45 -1.89 -3.29
N ASP A 156 18.06 -2.20 -2.06
CA ASP A 156 17.71 -3.55 -1.63
C ASP A 156 16.68 -4.18 -2.57
N THR A 157 16.77 -5.49 -2.77
CA THR A 157 15.83 -6.23 -3.61
C THR A 157 15.25 -7.44 -2.90
N GLY A 158 14.04 -7.85 -3.27
CA GLY A 158 13.27 -8.89 -2.57
C GLY A 158 12.85 -8.43 -1.17
N VAL A 159 12.56 -7.15 -0.99
CA VAL A 159 12.26 -6.50 0.30
C VAL A 159 10.88 -5.87 0.31
N THR A 160 10.42 -5.52 1.51
CA THR A 160 9.17 -4.81 1.76
C THR A 160 9.48 -3.37 2.16
N VAL A 161 8.99 -2.43 1.37
CA VAL A 161 8.93 -0.99 1.66
C VAL A 161 7.59 -0.73 2.34
N CYS A 162 7.61 -0.18 3.55
CA CYS A 162 6.41 0.09 4.32
C CYS A 162 6.52 1.44 5.02
N TYR A 163 5.45 2.21 4.99
CA TYR A 163 5.29 3.42 5.80
C TYR A 163 3.83 3.83 5.95
N ASN A 164 3.56 4.57 7.02
CA ASN A 164 2.36 5.36 7.28
C ASN A 164 2.80 6.74 7.74
N SER A 165 2.04 7.79 7.49
CA SER A 165 2.42 9.18 7.73
C SER A 165 1.44 9.87 8.67
N VAL A 166 1.98 10.56 9.69
CA VAL A 166 1.21 11.32 10.67
C VAL A 166 1.85 12.69 10.91
N SER A 167 1.06 13.67 11.33
CA SER A 167 1.58 14.96 11.80
C SER A 167 2.20 14.87 13.19
N ASP A 168 1.73 13.93 14.00
CA ASP A 168 2.19 13.64 15.37
C ASP A 168 1.84 12.19 15.70
N VAL A 169 2.68 11.49 16.48
CA VAL A 169 2.49 10.08 16.85
C VAL A 169 1.18 9.79 17.59
N ARG A 170 0.58 10.79 18.26
CA ARG A 170 -0.76 10.66 18.87
C ARG A 170 -1.88 10.34 17.86
N TYR A 171 -1.64 10.56 16.57
CA TYR A 171 -2.60 10.28 15.49
C TYR A 171 -2.38 8.92 14.81
N VAL A 172 -1.50 8.10 15.34
CA VAL A 172 -1.34 6.71 14.89
C VAL A 172 -2.67 5.95 15.04
N LYS A 173 -3.10 5.29 13.99
CA LYS A 173 -4.35 4.51 13.95
C LYS A 173 -4.06 3.01 14.08
N PRO A 174 -4.48 2.35 15.15
CA PRO A 174 -4.18 0.92 15.36
C PRO A 174 -4.63 0.04 14.19
N ILE A 175 -5.77 0.34 13.56
CA ILE A 175 -6.31 -0.51 12.49
C ILE A 175 -5.46 -0.45 11.20
N VAL A 176 -4.76 0.63 10.91
CA VAL A 176 -4.01 0.79 9.64
C VAL A 176 -2.50 0.97 9.83
N SER A 177 -2.03 1.50 10.96
CA SER A 177 -0.63 1.90 11.10
C SER A 177 0.12 1.31 12.30
N ALA A 178 -0.56 0.65 13.25
CA ALA A 178 0.11 0.08 14.43
C ALA A 178 -0.53 -1.25 14.90
N PRO A 179 0.22 -2.14 15.56
CA PRO A 179 1.68 -2.10 15.66
C PRO A 179 2.32 -2.35 14.29
N CYS A 180 3.46 -1.72 14.01
CA CYS A 180 4.21 -1.92 12.78
C CYS A 180 5.64 -2.37 13.07
N ALA A 181 6.11 -3.41 12.38
CA ALA A 181 7.45 -3.96 12.56
C ALA A 181 8.53 -3.20 11.78
N MET A 182 8.14 -2.42 10.76
CA MET A 182 9.07 -1.76 9.85
C MET A 182 8.54 -0.42 9.37
N CYS A 183 9.46 0.51 9.12
CA CYS A 183 9.17 1.77 8.45
C CYS A 183 10.45 2.26 7.76
N ILE A 184 10.34 2.75 6.54
CA ILE A 184 11.43 3.39 5.83
C ILE A 184 10.97 4.75 5.32
N ASN A 185 11.80 5.78 5.48
CA ASN A 185 11.49 7.12 4.99
C ASN A 185 11.72 7.18 3.47
N PRO A 186 10.70 7.37 2.64
CA PRO A 186 10.83 7.37 1.18
C PRO A 186 11.62 8.56 0.62
N VAL A 187 11.92 9.57 1.44
CA VAL A 187 12.68 10.75 1.02
C VAL A 187 14.18 10.49 1.02
N ASN A 188 14.72 9.84 2.07
CA ASN A 188 16.14 9.53 2.21
C ASN A 188 16.47 8.03 2.25
N TRP A 189 15.46 7.16 2.21
CA TRP A 189 15.56 5.69 2.26
C TRP A 189 16.30 5.16 3.49
N ARG A 190 16.08 5.81 4.64
CA ARG A 190 16.62 5.41 5.95
C ARG A 190 15.51 4.90 6.85
N THR A 191 15.88 4.02 7.78
CA THR A 191 14.97 3.41 8.78
C THR A 191 15.14 4.01 10.17
N ASP A 192 16.09 4.92 10.35
CA ASP A 192 16.33 5.68 11.60
C ASP A 192 15.60 7.02 11.60
N ALA A 193 15.73 7.76 12.71
CA ALA A 193 15.09 9.04 12.92
C ALA A 193 15.72 10.21 12.14
N THR A 194 16.70 9.97 11.27
CA THR A 194 17.34 11.04 10.48
C THR A 194 16.29 11.76 9.64
N PRO A 195 16.08 13.07 9.85
CA PRO A 195 15.09 13.81 9.07
C PRO A 195 15.56 14.00 7.62
N ALA A 196 14.59 14.12 6.73
CA ALA A 196 14.83 14.45 5.33
C ALA A 196 13.87 15.54 4.88
N VAL A 197 14.34 16.44 4.03
CA VAL A 197 13.55 17.52 3.44
C VAL A 197 12.97 17.01 2.12
N LEU A 198 11.64 17.00 2.01
CA LEU A 198 10.93 16.56 0.81
C LEU A 198 10.84 17.71 -0.22
N ASP A 199 10.55 18.91 0.28
CA ASP A 199 10.59 20.18 -0.43
C ASP A 199 11.05 21.28 0.56
N ASP A 200 11.02 22.53 0.16
CA ASP A 200 11.55 23.65 0.97
C ASP A 200 10.90 23.76 2.37
N THR A 201 9.72 23.19 2.57
CA THR A 201 8.92 23.35 3.79
C THR A 201 8.59 22.05 4.50
N VAL A 202 8.59 20.92 3.80
CA VAL A 202 8.13 19.63 4.34
C VAL A 202 9.31 18.78 4.78
N THR A 203 9.34 18.43 6.06
CA THR A 203 10.35 17.54 6.66
C THR A 203 9.69 16.24 7.10
N VAL A 204 10.35 15.12 6.80
CA VAL A 204 9.88 13.77 7.09
C VAL A 204 10.95 13.02 7.90
N SER A 205 10.54 12.41 9.01
CA SER A 205 11.41 11.56 9.83
C SER A 205 10.68 10.30 10.29
N VAL A 206 11.40 9.21 10.49
CA VAL A 206 10.84 7.99 11.10
C VAL A 206 10.73 8.19 12.61
N SER A 207 9.60 7.82 13.22
CA SER A 207 9.50 7.57 14.65
C SER A 207 9.97 6.13 14.93
N PRO A 208 11.12 5.90 15.60
CA PRO A 208 11.63 4.54 15.80
C PRO A 208 10.73 3.70 16.71
N GLU A 209 10.05 4.33 17.67
CA GLU A 209 9.15 3.67 18.60
C GLU A 209 7.86 3.21 17.91
N HIS A 210 7.24 4.08 17.10
CA HIS A 210 5.94 3.83 16.50
C HIS A 210 6.03 3.25 15.08
N ARG A 211 7.22 3.27 14.47
CA ARG A 211 7.44 2.81 13.07
C ARG A 211 6.49 3.47 12.07
N VAL A 212 6.34 4.79 12.20
CA VAL A 212 5.59 5.66 11.28
C VAL A 212 6.44 6.87 10.90
N LEU A 213 6.06 7.53 9.82
CA LEU A 213 6.65 8.80 9.41
C LEU A 213 5.97 9.96 10.14
N VAL A 214 6.75 10.82 10.77
CA VAL A 214 6.29 12.10 11.28
C VAL A 214 6.61 13.17 10.23
N VAL A 215 5.57 13.83 9.73
CA VAL A 215 5.66 14.83 8.66
C VAL A 215 5.36 16.21 9.25
N ARG A 216 6.27 17.15 9.05
CA ARG A 216 6.14 18.54 9.50
C ARG A 216 6.15 19.49 8.32
N GLY A 217 5.46 20.62 8.44
CA GLY A 217 5.38 21.62 7.37
C GLY A 217 4.38 21.30 6.27
N TYR A 218 3.68 20.17 6.35
CA TYR A 218 2.61 19.78 5.43
C TYR A 218 1.24 19.90 6.10
N SER A 219 0.30 20.60 5.48
CA SER A 219 -1.03 20.81 6.07
C SER A 219 -1.99 19.65 5.84
N GLY A 220 -1.90 18.96 4.71
CA GLY A 220 -2.86 17.94 4.28
C GLY A 220 -4.27 18.44 4.06
N ALA A 221 -4.48 19.77 3.96
CA ALA A 221 -5.81 20.39 3.92
C ALA A 221 -6.66 19.97 2.70
N GLU A 222 -6.03 19.51 1.63
CA GLU A 222 -6.68 18.96 0.44
C GLU A 222 -7.33 17.58 0.68
N TYR A 223 -6.94 16.87 1.76
CA TYR A 223 -7.49 15.58 2.14
C TYR A 223 -8.48 15.72 3.29
N ARG A 224 -9.76 15.73 2.94
CA ARG A 224 -10.82 15.87 3.96
C ARG A 224 -10.87 14.65 4.87
N PRO A 225 -11.28 14.83 6.14
CA PRO A 225 -11.58 13.73 7.03
C PRO A 225 -12.58 12.73 6.42
N ILE A 226 -12.28 11.45 6.53
CA ILE A 226 -13.16 10.36 6.09
C ILE A 226 -13.78 9.72 7.31
N LEU A 227 -15.10 9.84 7.47
CA LEU A 227 -15.89 9.30 8.60
C LEU A 227 -15.31 9.65 10.00
N GLY A 228 -14.64 10.81 10.11
CA GLY A 228 -13.96 11.22 11.35
C GLY A 228 -12.79 10.31 11.76
N PHE A 229 -12.37 9.41 10.90
CA PHE A 229 -11.39 8.36 11.17
C PHE A 229 -10.07 8.62 10.46
N LEU A 230 -10.03 8.64 9.12
CA LEU A 230 -8.82 8.91 8.34
C LEU A 230 -8.69 10.40 8.01
N ASN A 231 -7.47 10.85 7.73
CA ASN A 231 -7.10 12.24 7.47
C ASN A 231 -7.42 13.19 8.65
N VAL A 232 -7.36 12.65 9.88
CA VAL A 232 -7.51 13.41 11.12
C VAL A 232 -6.17 13.35 11.86
N GLY A 233 -5.27 14.28 11.51
CA GLY A 233 -3.91 14.33 12.04
C GLY A 233 -2.96 13.26 11.45
N ASP A 234 -3.46 12.30 10.73
CA ASP A 234 -2.72 11.44 9.81
C ASP A 234 -2.81 11.96 8.37
N PHE A 235 -1.89 11.52 7.52
CA PHE A 235 -1.81 11.90 6.12
C PHE A 235 -2.12 10.73 5.19
N HIS A 236 -2.98 9.82 5.63
CA HIS A 236 -3.27 8.58 4.92
C HIS A 236 -3.63 8.80 3.45
N GLY A 237 -4.57 9.70 3.16
CA GLY A 237 -4.98 9.97 1.78
C GLY A 237 -3.89 10.60 0.91
N ALA A 238 -2.86 11.21 1.53
CA ALA A 238 -1.76 11.87 0.82
C ALA A 238 -0.62 10.91 0.47
N GLU A 239 -0.47 9.80 1.18
CA GLU A 239 0.76 8.98 1.17
C GLU A 239 1.26 8.55 -0.22
N PRO A 240 0.42 8.08 -1.16
CA PRO A 240 0.91 7.74 -2.48
C PRO A 240 1.35 8.96 -3.31
N TRP A 241 0.79 10.13 -3.02
CA TRP A 241 0.96 11.34 -3.82
C TRP A 241 2.07 12.22 -3.29
N LEU A 242 2.15 12.35 -1.97
CA LEU A 242 3.18 13.17 -1.29
C LEU A 242 4.59 12.68 -1.64
N TYR A 243 4.77 11.38 -1.80
CA TYR A 243 6.07 10.76 -2.09
C TYR A 243 6.19 10.25 -3.53
N GLN A 244 5.32 10.65 -4.45
CA GLN A 244 5.25 10.07 -5.80
C GLN A 244 6.59 10.09 -6.55
N GLU A 245 7.34 11.19 -6.50
CA GLU A 245 8.62 11.31 -7.20
C GLU A 245 9.71 10.44 -6.53
N CYS A 246 9.69 10.35 -5.20
CA CYS A 246 10.59 9.47 -4.44
C CYS A 246 10.34 8.00 -4.80
N LEU A 247 9.07 7.60 -4.86
CA LEU A 247 8.66 6.24 -5.24
C LEU A 247 9.02 5.93 -6.69
N ARG A 248 8.75 6.85 -7.63
CA ARG A 248 9.11 6.70 -9.05
C ARG A 248 10.60 6.41 -9.23
N ARG A 249 11.45 7.25 -8.64
CA ARG A 249 12.92 7.08 -8.70
C ARG A 249 13.37 5.79 -8.03
N ASN A 250 12.78 5.44 -6.90
CA ASN A 250 13.16 4.25 -6.15
C ASN A 250 12.83 2.96 -6.88
N ILE A 251 11.65 2.84 -7.48
CA ILE A 251 11.27 1.67 -8.27
C ILE A 251 12.30 1.45 -9.39
N GLN A 252 12.66 2.50 -10.12
CA GLN A 252 13.68 2.42 -11.18
C GLN A 252 15.06 2.02 -10.63
N ALA A 253 15.45 2.55 -9.46
CA ALA A 253 16.71 2.20 -8.82
C ALA A 253 16.75 0.73 -8.41
N ARG A 254 15.69 0.22 -7.78
CA ARG A 254 15.59 -1.19 -7.36
C ARG A 254 15.51 -2.14 -8.55
N VAL A 255 14.82 -1.78 -9.63
CA VAL A 255 14.80 -2.57 -10.88
C VAL A 255 16.21 -2.67 -11.46
N ARG A 256 16.95 -1.55 -11.55
CA ARG A 256 18.37 -1.57 -12.00
C ARG A 256 19.24 -2.42 -11.07
N ALA A 257 19.10 -2.26 -9.75
CA ALA A 257 19.87 -3.04 -8.77
C ALA A 257 19.57 -4.54 -8.86
N TYR A 258 18.32 -4.92 -9.13
CA TYR A 258 17.94 -6.31 -9.34
C TYR A 258 18.63 -6.93 -10.56
N HIS A 259 18.71 -6.20 -11.68
CA HIS A 259 19.39 -6.68 -12.88
C HIS A 259 20.91 -6.75 -12.73
N ASN A 260 21.52 -5.85 -11.95
CA ASN A 260 22.96 -5.84 -11.72
C ASN A 260 23.46 -6.95 -10.79
N LYS A 261 22.58 -7.57 -10.01
CA LYS A 261 22.91 -8.70 -9.09
C LYS A 261 22.86 -10.07 -9.76
N ARG A 262 22.43 -10.15 -11.02
CA ARG A 262 22.26 -11.38 -11.82
C ARG A 262 23.09 -11.35 -13.10
#